data_09e4fe870d9ba27af469b0637b6ad62d
#
_entry.id   09e4fe870d9ba27af469b0637b6ad62d
#
_cell.length_a   1.000
_cell.length_b   1.000
_cell.length_c   1.000
_cell.angle_alpha   90.00
_cell.angle_beta   90.00
_cell.angle_gamma   90.00
#
_symmetry.space_group_name_H-M   'P 1'
#
loop_
_entity.id
_entity.type
_entity.pdbx_description
1 polymer ?
#
loop_
_entity_poly.entity_id
_entity_poly.type
_entity_poly.pdbx_seq_one_letter_code
_entity_poly.pdbx_strand_id
1 'polypeptide(L)'
;MGKVKNVPEKRKPAVAVIGGIKIDTKLPLIRNFEKNYDYILVGGKVSIEAINRKVKFSGKVILTFDFAEGKKDIGEKTIAKFKEIILQAKTVVWNGPMGEFENPPFDKGTKELVKAVIESGAFSVMGGGESVQILEENGWLEKISFVSTGGGAMLEYLSGGEMPGLEVLRQSSFAGSGIAR
;
A
#
# COMPACT_ATOMS: atom_id res chain seq x y z
N MET A 1 -8.55 -19.77 -7.91
CA MET A 1 -8.49 -18.61 -8.83
C MET A 1 -9.55 -17.61 -8.41
N GLY A 2 -9.17 -16.68 -7.52
CA GLY A 2 -10.08 -15.72 -6.89
C GLY A 2 -10.54 -14.67 -7.89
N LYS A 3 -11.84 -14.41 -7.91
CA LYS A 3 -12.53 -13.47 -8.79
C LYS A 3 -12.02 -12.04 -8.54
N VAL A 4 -11.22 -11.49 -9.45
CA VAL A 4 -11.03 -10.03 -9.59
C VAL A 4 -12.29 -9.45 -10.24
N LYS A 5 -13.45 -9.68 -9.61
CA LYS A 5 -14.71 -9.05 -9.99
C LYS A 5 -15.03 -8.03 -8.90
N ASN A 6 -14.97 -6.77 -9.29
CA ASN A 6 -15.38 -5.60 -8.53
C ASN A 6 -14.44 -5.24 -7.35
N VAL A 7 -13.26 -4.67 -7.67
CA VAL A 7 -12.68 -3.72 -6.73
C VAL A 7 -13.71 -2.60 -6.57
N PRO A 8 -14.29 -2.41 -5.39
CA PRO A 8 -15.32 -1.39 -5.21
C PRO A 8 -14.73 -0.03 -5.56
N GLU A 9 -15.57 0.84 -6.07
CA GLU A 9 -15.19 2.22 -6.38
C GLU A 9 -14.52 2.85 -5.15
N LYS A 10 -13.35 3.43 -5.36
CA LYS A 10 -12.53 4.00 -4.30
C LYS A 10 -13.30 5.04 -3.50
N ARG A 11 -13.54 4.76 -2.23
CA ARG A 11 -14.22 5.68 -1.30
C ARG A 11 -13.20 6.59 -0.64
N LYS A 12 -13.57 7.85 -0.45
CA LYS A 12 -12.71 8.87 0.20
C LYS A 12 -13.02 9.01 1.70
N PRO A 13 -12.02 9.35 2.52
CA PRO A 13 -10.62 9.56 2.19
C PRO A 13 -9.92 8.26 1.75
N ALA A 14 -9.10 8.36 0.68
CA ALA A 14 -8.32 7.25 0.16
C ALA A 14 -6.83 7.46 0.49
N VAL A 15 -6.23 6.46 1.11
CA VAL A 15 -4.85 6.50 1.62
C VAL A 15 -4.01 5.42 0.94
N ALA A 16 -2.84 5.80 0.43
CA ALA A 16 -1.82 4.86 -0.01
C ALA A 16 -0.70 4.81 1.02
N VAL A 17 -0.32 3.62 1.46
CA VAL A 17 0.79 3.37 2.39
C VAL A 17 1.90 2.65 1.63
N ILE A 18 3.05 3.31 1.49
CA ILE A 18 4.16 2.84 0.66
C ILE A 18 5.41 2.71 1.53
N GLY A 19 5.85 1.50 1.72
CA GLY A 19 7.10 1.17 2.41
C GLY A 19 8.07 0.39 1.52
N GLY A 20 9.03 -0.29 2.18
CA GLY A 20 10.04 -1.11 1.53
C GLY A 20 11.38 -0.41 1.31
N ILE A 21 12.19 -0.91 0.36
CA ILE A 21 13.62 -0.59 0.30
C ILE A 21 13.96 0.40 -0.81
N LYS A 22 13.49 0.18 -2.05
CA LYS A 22 14.00 0.89 -3.24
C LYS A 22 13.06 2.00 -3.71
N ILE A 23 13.50 3.25 -3.60
CA ILE A 23 12.71 4.41 -4.04
C ILE A 23 12.47 4.40 -5.56
N ASP A 24 13.44 3.98 -6.35
CA ASP A 24 13.34 4.05 -7.82
C ASP A 24 12.17 3.23 -8.36
N THR A 25 11.83 2.11 -7.69
CA THR A 25 10.67 1.29 -8.02
C THR A 25 9.35 1.85 -7.49
N LYS A 26 9.40 2.70 -6.46
CA LYS A 26 8.21 3.26 -5.79
C LYS A 26 7.87 4.66 -6.25
N LEU A 27 8.85 5.43 -6.71
CA LEU A 27 8.65 6.83 -7.09
C LEU A 27 7.58 7.01 -8.20
N PRO A 28 7.58 6.23 -9.30
CA PRO A 28 6.50 6.33 -10.30
C PRO A 28 5.12 6.05 -9.70
N LEU A 29 5.03 5.06 -8.81
CA LEU A 29 3.78 4.71 -8.12
C LEU A 29 3.30 5.83 -7.21
N ILE A 30 4.20 6.40 -6.39
CA ILE A 30 3.88 7.55 -5.54
C ILE A 30 3.32 8.69 -6.38
N ARG A 31 3.96 9.02 -7.51
CA ARG A 31 3.49 10.05 -8.44
C ARG A 31 2.10 9.78 -9.02
N ASN A 32 1.80 8.54 -9.32
CA ASN A 32 0.47 8.16 -9.80
C ASN A 32 -0.58 8.24 -8.67
N PHE A 33 -0.21 7.83 -7.46
CA PHE A 33 -1.10 7.96 -6.30
C PHE A 33 -1.41 9.43 -5.96
N GLU A 34 -0.45 10.37 -6.14
CA GLU A 34 -0.69 11.81 -5.94
C GLU A 34 -1.89 12.33 -6.74
N LYS A 35 -2.16 11.75 -7.92
CA LYS A 35 -3.28 12.16 -8.78
C LYS A 35 -4.64 11.70 -8.22
N ASN A 36 -4.68 10.55 -7.59
CA ASN A 36 -5.91 9.80 -7.32
C ASN A 36 -6.20 9.55 -5.84
N TYR A 37 -5.25 9.77 -4.93
CA TYR A 37 -5.40 9.55 -3.49
C TYR A 37 -5.37 10.86 -2.72
N ASP A 38 -5.95 10.84 -1.53
CA ASP A 38 -6.00 12.02 -0.67
C ASP A 38 -4.74 12.14 0.18
N TYR A 39 -4.17 11.00 0.62
CA TYR A 39 -2.90 10.92 1.34
C TYR A 39 -2.03 9.78 0.82
N ILE A 40 -0.72 10.01 0.78
CA ILE A 40 0.30 9.01 0.50
C ILE A 40 1.31 9.01 1.64
N LEU A 41 1.28 7.96 2.46
CA LEU A 41 2.14 7.79 3.62
C LEU A 41 3.36 6.97 3.20
N VAL A 42 4.54 7.54 3.31
CA VAL A 42 5.77 6.89 2.83
C VAL A 42 6.69 6.60 4.01
N GLY A 43 7.00 5.33 4.21
CA GLY A 43 7.89 4.83 5.25
C GLY A 43 9.04 3.98 4.71
N GLY A 44 9.71 3.25 5.61
CA GLY A 44 10.82 2.37 5.27
C GLY A 44 12.02 3.10 4.67
N LYS A 45 12.90 2.36 4.02
CA LYS A 45 14.08 2.93 3.33
C LYS A 45 13.68 3.83 2.16
N VAL A 46 12.51 3.64 1.58
CA VAL A 46 11.94 4.51 0.52
C VAL A 46 11.84 5.95 1.02
N SER A 47 11.34 6.17 2.24
CA SER A 47 11.22 7.51 2.83
C SER A 47 12.60 8.13 3.08
N ILE A 48 13.54 7.34 3.62
CA ILE A 48 14.92 7.79 3.88
C ILE A 48 15.60 8.23 2.58
N GLU A 49 15.49 7.43 1.53
CA GLU A 49 16.06 7.77 0.23
C GLU A 49 15.41 9.01 -0.39
N ALA A 50 14.09 9.14 -0.27
CA ALA A 50 13.37 10.32 -0.74
C ALA A 50 13.87 11.61 -0.05
N ILE A 51 14.09 11.55 1.27
CA ILE A 51 14.63 12.66 2.06
C ILE A 51 16.07 12.97 1.62
N ASN A 52 16.94 11.96 1.53
CA ASN A 52 18.34 12.14 1.16
C ASN A 52 18.50 12.71 -0.26
N ARG A 53 17.67 12.27 -1.20
CA ARG A 53 17.65 12.77 -2.59
C ARG A 53 16.88 14.10 -2.74
N LYS A 54 16.30 14.63 -1.65
CA LYS A 54 15.49 15.87 -1.65
C LYS A 54 14.37 15.84 -2.69
N VAL A 55 13.72 14.68 -2.83
CA VAL A 55 12.62 14.52 -3.79
C VAL A 55 11.45 15.42 -3.39
N LYS A 56 10.99 16.24 -4.32
CA LYS A 56 9.83 17.11 -4.11
C LYS A 56 8.55 16.37 -4.42
N PHE A 57 7.61 16.42 -3.51
CA PHE A 57 6.27 15.85 -3.64
C PHE A 57 5.21 16.94 -3.44
N SER A 58 3.96 16.61 -3.77
CA SER A 58 2.82 17.45 -3.39
C SER A 58 2.54 17.37 -1.88
N GLY A 59 1.70 18.27 -1.36
CA GLY A 59 1.29 18.25 0.04
C GLY A 59 0.50 17.01 0.48
N LYS A 60 0.16 16.11 -0.45
CA LYS A 60 -0.51 14.84 -0.14
C LYS A 60 0.45 13.76 0.34
N VAL A 61 1.74 13.87 0.01
CA VAL A 61 2.77 12.89 0.40
C VAL A 61 3.35 13.29 1.75
N ILE A 62 3.27 12.38 2.70
CA ILE A 62 3.82 12.54 4.04
C ILE A 62 4.93 11.52 4.21
N LEU A 63 6.16 12.01 4.25
CA LEU A 63 7.34 11.20 4.53
C LEU A 63 7.48 10.96 6.04
N THR A 64 8.21 9.91 6.40
CA THR A 64 8.68 9.71 7.77
C THR A 64 9.49 10.92 8.23
N PHE A 65 9.18 11.46 9.41
CA PHE A 65 9.86 12.65 9.95
C PHE A 65 10.55 12.41 11.28
N ASP A 66 10.34 11.25 11.89
CA ASP A 66 11.15 10.72 12.99
C ASP A 66 11.35 9.21 12.83
N PHE A 67 12.42 8.69 13.38
CA PHE A 67 12.85 7.31 13.20
C PHE A 67 13.16 6.65 14.53
N ALA A 68 13.00 5.33 14.59
CA ALA A 68 13.56 4.48 15.63
C ALA A 68 15.09 4.40 15.50
N GLU A 69 15.74 3.75 16.47
CA GLU A 69 17.18 3.57 16.52
C GLU A 69 17.75 3.07 15.18
N GLY A 70 18.85 3.69 14.76
CA GLY A 70 19.53 3.33 13.52
C GLY A 70 18.70 3.56 12.24
N LYS A 71 17.58 4.26 12.32
CA LYS A 71 16.62 4.45 11.21
C LYS A 71 16.08 3.13 10.67
N LYS A 72 15.98 2.12 11.53
CA LYS A 72 15.51 0.79 11.15
C LYS A 72 13.99 0.65 11.12
N ASP A 73 13.28 1.61 11.72
CA ASP A 73 11.82 1.72 11.66
C ASP A 73 11.42 3.19 11.70
N ILE A 74 10.16 3.48 11.40
CA ILE A 74 9.54 4.79 11.61
C ILE A 74 9.41 5.06 13.11
N GLY A 75 9.55 6.32 13.52
CA GLY A 75 9.47 6.72 14.93
C GLY A 75 8.03 6.89 15.43
N GLU A 76 7.93 7.09 16.73
CA GLU A 76 6.63 7.17 17.44
C GLU A 76 5.72 8.30 16.94
N LYS A 77 6.31 9.45 16.63
CA LYS A 77 5.54 10.61 16.12
C LYS A 77 5.00 10.34 14.72
N THR A 78 5.79 9.69 13.86
CA THR A 78 5.36 9.26 12.53
C THR A 78 4.26 8.22 12.63
N ILE A 79 4.41 7.21 13.50
CA ILE A 79 3.39 6.19 13.78
C ILE A 79 2.09 6.88 14.19
N ALA A 80 2.13 7.78 15.16
CA ALA A 80 0.94 8.48 15.64
C ALA A 80 0.24 9.27 14.52
N LYS A 81 1.00 10.00 13.71
CA LYS A 81 0.44 10.78 12.60
C LYS A 81 -0.15 9.91 11.49
N PHE A 82 0.53 8.84 11.14
CA PHE A 82 0.03 7.91 10.12
C PHE A 82 -1.23 7.18 10.59
N LYS A 83 -1.27 6.76 11.87
CA LYS A 83 -2.48 6.16 12.48
C LYS A 83 -3.67 7.11 12.42
N GLU A 84 -3.49 8.38 12.80
CA GLU A 84 -4.54 9.40 12.73
C GLU A 84 -5.19 9.46 11.34
N ILE A 85 -4.37 9.45 10.29
CA ILE A 85 -4.83 9.52 8.90
C ILE A 85 -5.51 8.20 8.48
N ILE A 86 -4.92 7.06 8.82
CA ILE A 86 -5.44 5.74 8.46
C ILE A 86 -6.80 5.49 9.12
N LEU A 87 -6.99 5.88 10.38
CA LEU A 87 -8.24 5.68 11.10
C LEU A 87 -9.43 6.43 10.48
N GLN A 88 -9.18 7.50 9.74
CA GLN A 88 -10.21 8.26 9.02
C GLN A 88 -10.44 7.75 7.59
N ALA A 89 -9.60 6.85 7.09
CA ALA A 89 -9.68 6.37 5.73
C ALA A 89 -10.95 5.53 5.47
N LYS A 90 -11.41 5.56 4.23
CA LYS A 90 -12.45 4.65 3.71
C LYS A 90 -11.89 3.65 2.72
N THR A 91 -10.72 3.95 2.16
CA THR A 91 -9.95 3.04 1.31
C THR A 91 -8.48 3.13 1.71
N VAL A 92 -7.83 1.98 1.91
CA VAL A 92 -6.39 1.90 2.16
C VAL A 92 -5.75 0.92 1.19
N VAL A 93 -4.69 1.35 0.53
CA VAL A 93 -3.84 0.49 -0.30
C VAL A 93 -2.44 0.50 0.30
N TRP A 94 -1.88 -0.68 0.55
CA TRP A 94 -0.59 -0.81 1.23
C TRP A 94 0.37 -1.74 0.50
N ASN A 95 1.63 -1.33 0.42
CA ASN A 95 2.71 -2.18 -0.06
C ASN A 95 4.04 -1.88 0.64
N GLY A 96 4.65 -2.91 1.20
CA GLY A 96 5.96 -2.89 1.83
C GLY A 96 5.96 -2.44 3.30
N PRO A 97 6.88 -2.97 4.10
CA PRO A 97 6.97 -2.66 5.53
C PRO A 97 7.50 -1.25 5.78
N MET A 98 7.20 -0.74 6.98
CA MET A 98 7.65 0.58 7.44
C MET A 98 9.05 0.57 8.04
N GLY A 99 9.52 -0.61 8.45
CA GLY A 99 10.82 -0.83 9.07
C GLY A 99 11.42 -2.19 8.71
N GLU A 100 12.49 -2.56 9.39
CA GLU A 100 13.14 -3.88 9.28
C GLU A 100 12.34 -4.90 10.11
N PHE A 101 11.15 -5.24 9.64
CA PHE A 101 10.14 -6.00 10.38
C PHE A 101 10.60 -7.40 10.80
N GLU A 102 11.61 -7.97 10.13
CA GLU A 102 12.23 -9.25 10.48
C GLU A 102 13.06 -9.16 11.76
N ASN A 103 13.40 -7.95 12.20
CA ASN A 103 14.29 -7.69 13.33
C ASN A 103 13.57 -6.93 14.45
N PRO A 104 12.83 -7.58 15.35
CA PRO A 104 12.22 -6.88 16.47
C PRO A 104 13.26 -6.10 17.30
N PRO A 105 12.93 -4.88 17.77
CA PRO A 105 11.62 -4.26 17.81
C PRO A 105 11.27 -3.38 16.59
N PHE A 106 11.97 -3.52 15.47
CA PHE A 106 11.81 -2.67 14.28
C PHE A 106 10.63 -3.08 13.36
N ASP A 107 9.77 -3.96 13.86
CA ASP A 107 8.49 -4.35 13.29
C ASP A 107 7.31 -3.52 13.83
N LYS A 108 7.56 -2.70 14.85
CA LYS A 108 6.54 -1.94 15.58
C LYS A 108 5.77 -1.00 14.66
N GLY A 109 6.45 -0.20 13.85
CA GLY A 109 5.82 0.74 12.95
C GLY A 109 4.83 0.05 12.01
N THR A 110 5.26 -1.04 11.37
CA THR A 110 4.40 -1.82 10.49
C THR A 110 3.20 -2.40 11.23
N LYS A 111 3.41 -3.06 12.35
CA LYS A 111 2.33 -3.69 13.14
C LYS A 111 1.31 -2.69 13.64
N GLU A 112 1.74 -1.55 14.17
CA GLU A 112 0.84 -0.53 14.68
C GLU A 112 -0.02 0.09 13.57
N LEU A 113 0.54 0.29 12.38
CA LEU A 113 -0.24 0.83 11.27
C LEU A 113 -1.18 -0.22 10.67
N VAL A 114 -0.81 -1.51 10.62
CA VAL A 114 -1.74 -2.58 10.19
C VAL A 114 -2.92 -2.68 11.14
N LYS A 115 -2.69 -2.58 12.47
CA LYS A 115 -3.78 -2.52 13.44
C LYS A 115 -4.72 -1.34 13.17
N ALA A 116 -4.17 -0.17 12.86
CA ALA A 116 -4.98 1.00 12.52
C ALA A 116 -5.80 0.78 11.23
N VAL A 117 -5.25 0.09 10.23
CA VAL A 117 -6.01 -0.28 9.02
C VAL A 117 -7.19 -1.18 9.37
N ILE A 118 -6.97 -2.19 10.22
CA ILE A 118 -8.02 -3.10 10.67
C ILE A 118 -9.10 -2.34 11.47
N GLU A 119 -8.67 -1.49 12.38
CA GLU A 119 -9.55 -0.70 13.25
C GLU A 119 -10.39 0.33 12.48
N SER A 120 -9.84 0.91 11.41
CA SER A 120 -10.53 1.89 10.57
C SER A 120 -11.78 1.34 9.88
N GLY A 121 -11.86 0.02 9.68
CA GLY A 121 -12.90 -0.62 8.88
C GLY A 121 -12.89 -0.20 7.41
N ALA A 122 -11.80 0.42 6.94
CA ALA A 122 -11.63 0.81 5.55
C ALA A 122 -11.60 -0.41 4.62
N PHE A 123 -12.04 -0.25 3.39
CA PHE A 123 -11.74 -1.22 2.35
C PHE A 123 -10.22 -1.24 2.13
N SER A 124 -9.58 -2.32 2.54
CA SER A 124 -8.13 -2.44 2.60
C SER A 124 -7.60 -3.43 1.57
N VAL A 125 -6.58 -3.00 0.84
CA VAL A 125 -5.84 -3.83 -0.11
C VAL A 125 -4.38 -3.83 0.30
N MET A 126 -3.84 -4.99 0.64
CA MET A 126 -2.42 -5.12 1.00
C MET A 126 -1.72 -6.10 0.05
N GLY A 127 -0.50 -5.75 -0.35
CA GLY A 127 0.25 -6.59 -1.28
C GLY A 127 1.76 -6.50 -1.12
N GLY A 128 2.41 -7.54 -1.68
CA GLY A 128 3.85 -7.78 -1.56
C GLY A 128 4.16 -8.86 -0.54
N GLY A 129 5.16 -9.70 -0.85
CA GLY A 129 5.51 -10.87 -0.03
C GLY A 129 5.74 -10.53 1.44
N GLU A 130 6.52 -9.48 1.71
CA GLU A 130 6.82 -9.00 3.07
C GLU A 130 5.54 -8.57 3.83
N SER A 131 4.61 -7.88 3.14
CA SER A 131 3.35 -7.47 3.75
C SER A 131 2.45 -8.68 4.05
N VAL A 132 2.43 -9.68 3.17
CA VAL A 132 1.66 -10.92 3.36
C VAL A 132 2.24 -11.70 4.55
N GLN A 133 3.55 -11.84 4.64
CA GLN A 133 4.22 -12.50 5.74
C GLN A 133 3.84 -11.90 7.10
N ILE A 134 3.86 -10.57 7.22
CA ILE A 134 3.45 -9.89 8.46
C ILE A 134 2.00 -10.22 8.83
N LEU A 135 1.10 -10.25 7.84
CA LEU A 135 -0.30 -10.60 8.08
C LEU A 135 -0.47 -12.05 8.54
N GLU A 136 0.26 -12.98 7.94
CA GLU A 136 0.25 -14.40 8.29
C GLU A 136 0.76 -14.63 9.73
N GLU A 137 1.94 -14.09 10.04
CA GLU A 137 2.59 -14.24 11.35
C GLU A 137 1.75 -13.69 12.51
N ASN A 138 0.88 -12.72 12.25
CA ASN A 138 0.03 -12.09 13.26
C ASN A 138 -1.45 -12.55 13.20
N GLY A 139 -1.83 -13.44 12.30
CA GLY A 139 -3.21 -13.92 12.15
C GLY A 139 -4.17 -12.83 11.65
N TRP A 140 -3.71 -11.93 10.77
CA TRP A 140 -4.48 -10.78 10.30
C TRP A 140 -4.96 -10.89 8.85
N LEU A 141 -4.68 -11.99 8.14
CA LEU A 141 -5.08 -12.18 6.74
C LEU A 141 -6.57 -11.93 6.50
N GLU A 142 -7.42 -12.58 7.33
CA GLU A 142 -8.89 -12.47 7.22
C GLU A 142 -9.43 -11.08 7.62
N LYS A 143 -8.59 -10.22 8.22
CA LYS A 143 -8.98 -8.87 8.63
C LYS A 143 -8.73 -7.82 7.56
N ILE A 144 -8.07 -8.19 6.46
CA ILE A 144 -7.80 -7.32 5.30
C ILE A 144 -8.76 -7.70 4.19
N SER A 145 -9.39 -6.70 3.58
CA SER A 145 -10.42 -6.92 2.56
C SER A 145 -9.91 -7.66 1.32
N PHE A 146 -8.68 -7.40 0.93
CA PHE A 146 -8.02 -8.09 -0.18
C PHE A 146 -6.50 -8.16 0.03
N VAL A 147 -5.93 -9.37 -0.09
CA VAL A 147 -4.48 -9.60 0.02
C VAL A 147 -3.95 -10.11 -1.32
N SER A 148 -2.86 -9.51 -1.80
CA SER A 148 -2.22 -9.85 -3.08
C SER A 148 -0.77 -10.25 -2.89
N THR A 149 -0.37 -11.40 -3.40
CA THR A 149 1.04 -11.81 -3.48
C THR A 149 1.81 -11.05 -4.56
N GLY A 150 1.12 -10.53 -5.57
CA GLY A 150 1.68 -9.74 -6.69
C GLY A 150 1.74 -8.23 -6.38
N GLY A 151 2.45 -7.82 -5.32
CA GLY A 151 2.42 -6.45 -4.80
C GLY A 151 2.75 -5.35 -5.81
N GLY A 152 3.73 -5.54 -6.70
CA GLY A 152 4.08 -4.55 -7.74
C GLY A 152 2.95 -4.34 -8.74
N ALA A 153 2.45 -5.42 -9.32
CA ALA A 153 1.36 -5.40 -10.28
C ALA A 153 0.06 -4.83 -9.69
N MET A 154 -0.24 -5.19 -8.44
CA MET A 154 -1.38 -4.63 -7.71
C MET A 154 -1.29 -3.11 -7.58
N LEU A 155 -0.13 -2.59 -7.17
CA LEU A 155 0.08 -1.15 -7.02
C LEU A 155 -0.04 -0.41 -8.34
N GLU A 156 0.52 -0.96 -9.41
CA GLU A 156 0.45 -0.38 -10.74
C GLU A 156 -1.00 -0.24 -11.20
N TYR A 157 -1.79 -1.29 -11.05
CA TYR A 157 -3.23 -1.26 -11.33
C TYR A 157 -3.98 -0.22 -10.49
N LEU A 158 -3.76 -0.22 -9.18
CA LEU A 158 -4.49 0.67 -8.26
C LEU A 158 -4.03 2.14 -8.35
N SER A 159 -2.82 2.39 -8.85
CA SER A 159 -2.35 3.75 -9.12
C SER A 159 -2.93 4.36 -10.41
N GLY A 160 -3.68 3.59 -11.19
CA GLY A 160 -4.23 4.00 -12.48
C GLY A 160 -3.32 3.66 -13.66
N GLY A 161 -2.35 2.77 -13.46
CA GLY A 161 -1.54 2.20 -14.55
C GLY A 161 -2.34 1.20 -15.38
N GLU A 162 -2.09 1.18 -16.68
CA GLU A 162 -2.62 0.15 -17.57
C GLU A 162 -1.91 -1.17 -17.29
N MET A 163 -2.67 -2.25 -17.11
CA MET A 163 -2.12 -3.59 -17.04
C MET A 163 -2.42 -4.34 -18.34
N PRO A 164 -1.46 -4.46 -19.26
CA PRO A 164 -1.67 -5.15 -20.53
C PRO A 164 -2.22 -6.57 -20.38
N GLY A 165 -1.81 -7.28 -19.32
CA GLY A 165 -2.29 -8.63 -19.03
C GLY A 165 -3.77 -8.71 -18.60
N LEU A 166 -4.32 -7.66 -18.00
CA LEU A 166 -5.75 -7.61 -17.64
C LEU A 166 -6.62 -7.14 -18.81
N GLU A 167 -6.11 -6.32 -19.69
CA GLU A 167 -6.81 -5.92 -20.91
C GLU A 167 -7.02 -7.10 -21.85
N VAL A 168 -6.02 -7.96 -22.04
CA VAL A 168 -6.14 -9.20 -22.81
C VAL A 168 -7.23 -10.12 -22.23
N LEU A 169 -7.31 -10.22 -20.90
CA LEU A 169 -8.35 -11.00 -20.23
C LEU A 169 -9.75 -10.36 -20.32
N ARG A 170 -9.85 -9.05 -20.38
CA ARG A 170 -11.11 -8.33 -20.63
C ARG A 170 -11.59 -8.56 -22.06
N GLN A 171 -10.70 -8.47 -23.03
CA GLN A 171 -11.03 -8.69 -24.45
C GLN A 171 -11.42 -10.14 -24.72
N SER A 172 -10.76 -11.13 -24.12
CA SER A 172 -11.11 -12.54 -24.29
C SER A 172 -12.46 -12.93 -23.66
N SER A 173 -12.92 -12.25 -22.61
CA SER A 173 -14.25 -12.48 -22.03
C SER A 173 -15.39 -11.88 -22.85
N PHE A 174 -15.14 -10.93 -23.74
CA PHE A 174 -16.12 -10.40 -24.68
C PHE A 174 -16.23 -11.22 -25.98
N ALA A 175 -15.18 -11.96 -26.34
CA ALA A 175 -15.18 -12.80 -27.54
C ALA A 175 -15.93 -14.14 -27.37
N GLY A 176 -16.31 -14.50 -26.15
CA GLY A 176 -16.96 -15.78 -25.81
C GLY A 176 -18.49 -15.76 -25.78
N SER A 177 -19.18 -14.63 -26.07
CA SER A 177 -20.65 -14.54 -26.04
C SER A 177 -21.32 -14.52 -27.42
N GLY A 178 -20.66 -14.99 -28.45
CA GLY A 178 -21.18 -14.99 -29.83
C GLY A 178 -21.07 -16.35 -30.53
N ILE A 179 -21.69 -17.41 -30.00
CA ILE A 179 -22.14 -18.53 -30.83
C ILE A 179 -23.50 -18.95 -30.26
N ALA A 180 -24.52 -18.31 -30.81
CA ALA A 180 -25.85 -18.90 -30.88
C ALA A 180 -26.04 -19.43 -32.29
N ARG A 181 -26.24 -20.70 -32.42
CA ARG A 181 -27.13 -21.49 -33.26
C ARG A 181 -26.57 -22.88 -33.48
#